data_de34882cbf0560206931b4b5be3ebbf8
#
_entry.id   de34882cbf0560206931b4b5be3ebbf8
#
_cell.length_a   1.000
_cell.length_b   1.000
_cell.length_c   1.000
_cell.angle_alpha   90.00
_cell.angle_beta   90.00
_cell.angle_gamma   90.00
#
_symmetry.space_group_name_H-M   'P 1'
#
loop_
_entity.id
_entity.type
_entity.pdbx_description
1 polymer ?
#
loop_
_entity_poly.entity_id
_entity_poly.type
_entity_poly.pdbx_seq_one_letter_code
_entity_poly.pdbx_strand_id
1 'polypeptide(L)'
;METVYWKVVWRISNIIIYLFYSPRLDKKSVYIPDPSPVVNFHANRKNEIEAKKLEKTEKIEKEYERLKEVFKNIDENSAKLIDGLLKETAYLKIELLEMREILNKSGMIKVHPNDYLKQKALPIANEYRRTVNIYSLNIKVLNGILNKTVCDEDDPFDEWLKSKKISME
;
A
#
# COMPACT_ATOMS: atom_id res chain seq x y z
N MET A 1 -1.52 28.80 17.49
CA MET A 1 -2.60 29.76 17.81
C MET A 1 -3.28 30.40 16.60
N GLU A 2 -2.73 30.32 15.40
CA GLU A 2 -3.30 30.99 14.19
C GLU A 2 -4.50 30.26 13.55
N THR A 3 -4.63 28.96 13.71
CA THR A 3 -5.70 28.18 13.07
C THR A 3 -7.09 28.38 13.69
N VAL A 4 -7.16 28.89 14.89
CA VAL A 4 -8.44 29.17 15.58
C VAL A 4 -9.01 30.52 15.12
N TYR A 5 -8.15 31.48 14.79
CA TYR A 5 -8.57 32.82 14.37
C TYR A 5 -9.28 32.82 13.02
N TRP A 6 -8.80 32.04 12.05
CA TRP A 6 -9.43 31.95 10.73
C TRP A 6 -10.82 31.30 10.75
N LYS A 7 -11.03 30.32 11.64
CA LYS A 7 -12.36 29.68 11.80
C LYS A 7 -13.40 30.63 12.40
N VAL A 8 -12.98 31.53 13.28
CA VAL A 8 -13.89 32.54 13.90
C VAL A 8 -14.20 33.65 12.91
N VAL A 9 -13.21 34.12 12.16
CA VAL A 9 -13.39 35.21 11.16
C VAL A 9 -14.29 34.71 10.00
N TRP A 10 -14.13 33.48 9.54
CA TRP A 10 -14.99 32.91 8.49
C TRP A 10 -16.45 32.76 8.94
N ARG A 11 -16.66 32.44 10.21
CA ARG A 11 -17.98 32.28 10.81
C ARG A 11 -18.70 33.65 11.00
N ILE A 12 -17.96 34.69 11.31
CA ILE A 12 -18.48 36.05 11.46
C ILE A 12 -18.81 36.68 10.10
N SER A 13 -17.97 36.46 9.07
CA SER A 13 -18.21 36.98 7.73
C SER A 13 -19.47 36.41 7.08
N ASN A 14 -19.75 35.09 7.26
CA ASN A 14 -20.98 34.50 6.74
C ASN A 14 -22.25 34.98 7.45
N ILE A 15 -22.19 35.26 8.75
CA ILE A 15 -23.33 35.81 9.50
C ILE A 15 -23.62 37.25 9.07
N ILE A 16 -22.59 38.07 8.84
CA ILE A 16 -22.74 39.47 8.41
C ILE A 16 -23.28 39.53 6.98
N ILE A 17 -22.85 38.65 6.05
CA ILE A 17 -23.38 38.61 4.68
C ILE A 17 -24.86 38.20 4.69
N TYR A 18 -25.29 37.30 5.57
CA TYR A 18 -26.70 36.89 5.69
C TYR A 18 -27.59 38.01 6.26
N LEU A 19 -27.07 38.84 7.15
CA LEU A 19 -27.81 39.97 7.74
C LEU A 19 -27.95 41.17 6.80
N PHE A 20 -27.01 41.38 5.86
CA PHE A 20 -27.04 42.51 4.94
C PHE A 20 -27.75 42.25 3.61
N TYR A 21 -27.94 40.98 3.21
CA TYR A 21 -28.50 40.65 1.89
C TYR A 21 -29.93 40.09 1.88
N SER A 22 -30.63 40.12 3.02
CA SER A 22 -32.03 39.66 3.08
C SER A 22 -32.96 40.77 3.65
N PRO A 23 -33.37 41.74 2.84
CA PRO A 23 -34.49 42.59 3.20
C PRO A 23 -35.81 41.90 2.83
N ARG A 24 -36.60 41.51 3.81
CA ARG A 24 -37.97 40.93 3.71
C ARG A 24 -38.05 39.40 3.63
N LEU A 25 -37.79 38.75 4.73
CA LEU A 25 -38.40 37.46 5.02
C LEU A 25 -39.01 37.51 6.41
N ASP A 26 -40.30 37.18 6.43
CA ASP A 26 -41.17 37.11 7.61
C ASP A 26 -40.53 36.26 8.71
N LYS A 27 -40.56 36.72 9.97
CA LYS A 27 -39.92 36.11 11.14
C LYS A 27 -40.46 34.77 11.58
N LYS A 28 -41.20 34.07 10.71
CA LYS A 28 -41.70 32.72 10.99
C LYS A 28 -41.00 31.68 10.13
N SER A 29 -40.13 30.93 10.78
CA SER A 29 -39.37 29.79 10.30
C SER A 29 -38.14 30.06 9.41
N VAL A 30 -37.10 30.65 9.97
CA VAL A 30 -35.77 30.35 9.43
C VAL A 30 -35.39 28.96 9.94
N TYR A 31 -35.59 27.94 9.06
CA TYR A 31 -35.01 26.63 9.28
C TYR A 31 -33.48 26.78 9.17
N ILE A 32 -32.80 26.82 10.28
CA ILE A 32 -31.34 26.68 10.34
C ILE A 32 -31.09 25.18 10.34
N PRO A 33 -30.64 24.55 9.21
CA PRO A 33 -30.35 23.12 9.22
C PRO A 33 -29.26 22.88 10.25
N ASP A 34 -29.50 21.92 11.13
CA ASP A 34 -28.53 21.48 12.13
C ASP A 34 -27.22 21.07 11.39
N PRO A 35 -26.07 21.69 11.67
CA PRO A 35 -24.82 21.35 11.01
C PRO A 35 -24.26 19.97 11.43
N SER A 36 -24.93 19.31 12.38
CA SER A 36 -24.46 18.06 12.97
C SER A 36 -24.30 16.88 11.99
N PRO A 37 -25.14 16.61 10.98
CA PRO A 37 -24.97 15.45 10.12
C PRO A 37 -23.77 15.55 9.16
N VAL A 38 -23.44 16.75 8.68
CA VAL A 38 -22.34 16.95 7.73
C VAL A 38 -20.97 16.83 8.41
N VAL A 39 -20.85 17.37 9.63
CA VAL A 39 -19.61 17.30 10.40
C VAL A 39 -19.30 15.85 10.82
N ASN A 40 -20.31 15.10 11.23
CA ASN A 40 -20.18 13.68 11.60
C ASN A 40 -19.79 12.80 10.40
N PHE A 41 -20.32 13.08 9.20
CA PHE A 41 -20.00 12.31 8.00
C PHE A 41 -18.52 12.44 7.61
N HIS A 42 -17.92 13.63 7.70
CA HIS A 42 -16.51 13.83 7.41
C HIS A 42 -15.59 13.24 8.48
N ALA A 43 -15.98 13.31 9.75
CA ALA A 43 -15.24 12.71 10.85
C ALA A 43 -15.22 11.16 10.73
N ASN A 44 -16.37 10.55 10.49
CA ASN A 44 -16.47 9.10 10.31
C ASN A 44 -15.65 8.60 9.13
N ARG A 45 -15.67 9.31 7.98
CA ARG A 45 -14.86 8.95 6.82
C ARG A 45 -13.36 9.01 7.11
N LYS A 46 -12.90 10.01 7.87
CA LYS A 46 -11.49 10.08 8.29
C LYS A 46 -11.09 8.89 9.16
N ASN A 47 -11.90 8.57 10.16
CA ASN A 47 -11.65 7.45 11.06
C ASN A 47 -11.61 6.11 10.30
N GLU A 48 -12.49 5.91 9.31
CA GLU A 48 -12.46 4.72 8.45
C GLU A 48 -11.19 4.62 7.60
N ILE A 49 -10.70 5.75 7.06
CA ILE A 49 -9.47 5.79 6.28
C ILE A 49 -8.25 5.50 7.18
N GLU A 50 -8.22 6.05 8.38
CA GLU A 50 -7.14 5.83 9.34
C GLU A 50 -7.13 4.37 9.83
N ALA A 51 -8.29 3.79 10.11
CA ALA A 51 -8.42 2.39 10.49
C ALA A 51 -7.92 1.45 9.38
N LYS A 52 -8.28 1.70 8.10
CA LYS A 52 -7.78 0.92 6.96
C LYS A 52 -6.27 1.05 6.76
N LYS A 53 -5.71 2.24 6.98
CA LYS A 53 -4.26 2.44 6.92
C LYS A 53 -3.53 1.64 8.00
N LEU A 54 -4.06 1.64 9.23
CA LEU A 54 -3.49 0.89 10.33
C LEU A 54 -3.52 -0.62 10.05
N GLU A 55 -4.66 -1.14 9.62
CA GLU A 55 -4.81 -2.56 9.23
C GLU A 55 -3.84 -2.97 8.11
N LYS A 56 -3.64 -2.08 7.13
CA LYS A 56 -2.67 -2.32 6.05
C LYS A 56 -1.24 -2.37 6.57
N THR A 57 -0.86 -1.44 7.45
CA THR A 57 0.46 -1.40 8.07
C THR A 57 0.75 -2.66 8.87
N GLU A 58 -0.21 -3.14 9.66
CA GLU A 58 -0.09 -4.40 10.39
C GLU A 58 0.09 -5.63 9.48
N LYS A 59 -0.61 -5.66 8.35
CA LYS A 59 -0.45 -6.74 7.35
C LYS A 59 0.96 -6.72 6.73
N ILE A 60 1.48 -5.54 6.43
CA ILE A 60 2.83 -5.37 5.88
C ILE A 60 3.87 -5.84 6.90
N GLU A 61 3.74 -5.45 8.16
CA GLU A 61 4.66 -5.85 9.23
C GLU A 61 4.67 -7.37 9.44
N LYS A 62 3.50 -8.00 9.51
CA LYS A 62 3.38 -9.48 9.60
C LYS A 62 4.05 -10.19 8.42
N GLU A 63 3.90 -9.68 7.22
CA GLU A 63 4.55 -10.27 6.03
C GLU A 63 6.07 -10.04 6.05
N TYR A 64 6.51 -8.88 6.51
CA TYR A 64 7.93 -8.60 6.69
C TYR A 64 8.57 -9.53 7.72
N GLU A 65 7.94 -9.73 8.90
CA GLU A 65 8.42 -10.66 9.92
C GLU A 65 8.49 -12.09 9.37
N ARG A 66 7.47 -12.53 8.63
CA ARG A 66 7.46 -13.85 7.96
C ARG A 66 8.62 -14.02 6.99
N LEU A 67 8.91 -13.00 6.18
CA LEU A 67 10.05 -13.03 5.27
C LEU A 67 11.37 -13.04 6.06
N LYS A 68 11.49 -12.25 7.09
CA LYS A 68 12.68 -12.19 7.95
C LYS A 68 13.00 -13.52 8.61
N GLU A 69 11.99 -14.29 9.02
CA GLU A 69 12.19 -15.63 9.57
C GLU A 69 12.84 -16.58 8.56
N VAL A 70 12.46 -16.52 7.27
CA VAL A 70 13.06 -17.33 6.21
C VAL A 70 14.55 -17.00 6.04
N PHE A 71 14.94 -15.76 6.29
CA PHE A 71 16.30 -15.26 6.12
C PHE A 71 17.12 -15.23 7.43
N LYS A 72 16.66 -15.90 8.48
CA LYS A 72 17.28 -15.88 9.81
C LYS A 72 18.72 -16.44 9.85
N ASN A 73 19.03 -17.38 8.97
CA ASN A 73 20.32 -18.10 8.96
C ASN A 73 21.37 -17.46 8.04
N ILE A 74 21.15 -16.22 7.59
CA ILE A 74 22.11 -15.50 6.75
C ILE A 74 23.09 -14.70 7.62
N ASP A 75 24.28 -14.47 7.12
CA ASP A 75 25.30 -13.63 7.77
C ASP A 75 24.79 -12.22 8.03
N GLU A 76 25.26 -11.62 9.12
CA GLU A 76 24.75 -10.32 9.60
C GLU A 76 24.91 -9.18 8.58
N ASN A 77 25.99 -9.21 7.77
CA ASN A 77 26.23 -8.18 6.76
C ASN A 77 25.23 -8.28 5.60
N SER A 78 24.98 -9.50 5.11
CA SER A 78 23.99 -9.75 4.08
C SER A 78 22.57 -9.46 4.59
N ALA A 79 22.25 -9.80 5.84
CA ALA A 79 20.97 -9.50 6.46
C ALA A 79 20.68 -7.99 6.48
N LYS A 80 21.67 -7.15 6.78
CA LYS A 80 21.52 -5.68 6.75
C LYS A 80 21.26 -5.15 5.34
N LEU A 81 21.92 -5.73 4.32
CA LEU A 81 21.72 -5.31 2.92
C LEU A 81 20.33 -5.67 2.39
N ILE A 82 19.81 -6.84 2.76
CA ILE A 82 18.53 -7.33 2.25
C ILE A 82 17.32 -6.80 3.03
N ASP A 83 17.52 -6.22 4.22
CA ASP A 83 16.43 -5.73 5.07
C ASP A 83 15.50 -4.75 4.33
N GLY A 84 16.06 -3.80 3.60
CA GLY A 84 15.31 -2.89 2.74
C GLY A 84 14.51 -3.60 1.66
N LEU A 85 15.12 -4.61 1.01
CA LEU A 85 14.45 -5.39 -0.03
C LEU A 85 13.32 -6.26 0.54
N LEU A 86 13.47 -6.80 1.76
CA LEU A 86 12.42 -7.53 2.45
C LEU A 86 11.22 -6.65 2.76
N LYS A 87 11.45 -5.42 3.25
CA LYS A 87 10.39 -4.44 3.52
C LYS A 87 9.63 -4.07 2.24
N GLU A 88 10.33 -3.76 1.16
CA GLU A 88 9.72 -3.47 -0.14
C GLU A 88 8.93 -4.68 -0.68
N THR A 89 9.46 -5.88 -0.53
CA THR A 89 8.79 -7.10 -0.99
C THR A 89 7.52 -7.37 -0.19
N ALA A 90 7.53 -7.15 1.14
CA ALA A 90 6.35 -7.26 1.99
C ALA A 90 5.28 -6.23 1.60
N TYR A 91 5.68 -4.98 1.39
CA TYR A 91 4.80 -3.90 0.92
C TYR A 91 4.14 -4.25 -0.42
N LEU A 92 4.94 -4.63 -1.43
CA LEU A 92 4.45 -4.99 -2.76
C LEU A 92 3.46 -6.16 -2.72
N LYS A 93 3.67 -7.15 -1.84
CA LYS A 93 2.74 -8.26 -1.68
C LYS A 93 1.37 -7.82 -1.20
N ILE A 94 1.30 -6.93 -0.22
CA ILE A 94 0.03 -6.41 0.29
C ILE A 94 -0.67 -5.54 -0.75
N GLU A 95 0.07 -4.69 -1.47
CA GLU A 95 -0.47 -3.92 -2.61
C GLU A 95 -1.07 -4.84 -3.69
N LEU A 96 -0.38 -5.93 -4.04
CA LEU A 96 -0.88 -6.91 -5.02
C LEU A 96 -2.18 -7.58 -4.56
N LEU A 97 -2.31 -7.88 -3.27
CA LEU A 97 -3.54 -8.44 -2.71
C LEU A 97 -4.71 -7.47 -2.83
N GLU A 98 -4.51 -6.20 -2.45
CA GLU A 98 -5.54 -5.15 -2.57
C GLU A 98 -5.95 -4.90 -4.04
N MET A 99 -4.97 -4.78 -4.95
CA MET A 99 -5.26 -4.63 -6.37
C MET A 99 -6.00 -5.84 -6.94
N ARG A 100 -5.67 -7.06 -6.51
CA ARG A 100 -6.36 -8.28 -6.91
C ARG A 100 -7.82 -8.30 -6.46
N GLU A 101 -8.10 -7.87 -5.25
CA GLU A 101 -9.48 -7.75 -4.76
C GLU A 101 -10.31 -6.77 -5.59
N ILE A 102 -9.71 -5.63 -5.98
CA ILE A 102 -10.38 -4.66 -6.85
C ILE A 102 -10.61 -5.26 -8.23
N LEU A 103 -9.60 -5.93 -8.82
CA LEU A 103 -9.69 -6.55 -10.13
C LEU A 103 -10.70 -7.71 -10.17
N ASN A 104 -10.83 -8.48 -9.08
CA ASN A 104 -11.84 -9.53 -8.95
C ASN A 104 -13.28 -8.97 -9.03
N LYS A 105 -13.50 -7.75 -8.52
CA LYS A 105 -14.80 -7.07 -8.57
C LYS A 105 -15.05 -6.34 -9.88
N SER A 106 -14.03 -5.73 -10.46
CA SER A 106 -14.14 -4.82 -11.63
C SER A 106 -13.79 -5.48 -12.97
N GLY A 107 -13.08 -6.62 -12.95
CA GLY A 107 -12.44 -7.20 -14.12
C GLY A 107 -11.16 -6.44 -14.53
N MET A 108 -10.43 -6.96 -15.51
CA MET A 108 -9.23 -6.31 -16.06
C MET A 108 -9.54 -5.36 -17.22
N ILE A 109 -10.66 -5.58 -17.89
CA ILE A 109 -11.05 -4.92 -19.14
C ILE A 109 -12.50 -4.48 -19.02
N LYS A 110 -12.77 -3.25 -19.45
CA LYS A 110 -14.16 -2.79 -19.69
C LYS A 110 -14.49 -3.00 -21.15
N VAL A 111 -15.61 -3.67 -21.41
CA VAL A 111 -16.18 -3.90 -22.74
C VAL A 111 -17.36 -2.94 -22.92
N HIS A 112 -17.48 -2.34 -24.11
CA HIS A 112 -18.62 -1.49 -24.40
C HIS A 112 -19.91 -2.33 -24.50
N PRO A 113 -21.03 -1.93 -23.86
CA PRO A 113 -22.24 -2.75 -23.81
C PRO A 113 -22.85 -3.08 -25.18
N ASN A 114 -22.71 -2.19 -26.15
CA ASN A 114 -23.30 -2.36 -27.48
C ASN A 114 -22.26 -2.73 -28.57
N ASP A 115 -20.96 -2.85 -28.23
CA ASP A 115 -19.92 -3.15 -29.19
C ASP A 115 -18.74 -3.87 -28.51
N TYR A 116 -18.72 -5.19 -28.58
CA TYR A 116 -17.73 -6.05 -27.95
C TYR A 116 -16.30 -5.85 -28.49
N LEU A 117 -16.14 -5.24 -29.66
CA LEU A 117 -14.83 -4.92 -30.22
C LEU A 117 -14.19 -3.72 -29.52
N LYS A 118 -15.00 -2.85 -28.91
CA LYS A 118 -14.52 -1.70 -28.14
C LYS A 118 -14.22 -2.11 -26.72
N GLN A 119 -12.94 -2.37 -26.46
CA GLN A 119 -12.43 -2.78 -25.16
C GLN A 119 -11.40 -1.76 -24.64
N LYS A 120 -11.42 -1.51 -23.33
CA LYS A 120 -10.47 -0.62 -22.64
C LYS A 120 -9.93 -1.29 -21.39
N ALA A 121 -8.61 -1.44 -21.33
CA ALA A 121 -7.96 -1.92 -20.11
C ALA A 121 -8.16 -0.92 -18.96
N LEU A 122 -8.40 -1.43 -17.76
CA LEU A 122 -8.46 -0.59 -16.57
C LEU A 122 -7.04 -0.16 -16.18
N PRO A 123 -6.84 1.10 -15.73
CA PRO A 123 -5.52 1.57 -15.26
C PRO A 123 -4.92 0.65 -14.20
N ILE A 124 -5.72 0.22 -13.24
CA ILE A 124 -5.29 -0.68 -12.16
C ILE A 124 -4.79 -2.04 -12.68
N ALA A 125 -5.30 -2.54 -13.82
CA ALA A 125 -4.82 -3.78 -14.42
C ALA A 125 -3.38 -3.65 -14.95
N ASN A 126 -3.01 -2.48 -15.45
CA ASN A 126 -1.65 -2.19 -15.89
C ASN A 126 -0.70 -2.06 -14.71
N GLU A 127 -1.11 -1.35 -13.65
CA GLU A 127 -0.32 -1.24 -12.42
C GLU A 127 -0.14 -2.60 -11.74
N TYR A 128 -1.17 -3.42 -11.69
CA TYR A 128 -1.07 -4.79 -11.16
C TYR A 128 0.01 -5.60 -11.90
N ARG A 129 0.03 -5.58 -13.25
CA ARG A 129 1.05 -6.29 -14.05
C ARG A 129 2.46 -5.79 -13.77
N ARG A 130 2.65 -4.45 -13.67
CA ARG A 130 3.95 -3.85 -13.34
C ARG A 130 4.42 -4.28 -11.96
N THR A 131 3.54 -4.21 -10.97
CA THR A 131 3.85 -4.57 -9.58
C THR A 131 4.17 -6.06 -9.46
N VAL A 132 3.44 -6.95 -10.16
CA VAL A 132 3.76 -8.39 -10.23
C VAL A 132 5.17 -8.62 -10.77
N ASN A 133 5.57 -7.91 -11.82
CA ASN A 133 6.92 -8.06 -12.38
C ASN A 133 8.00 -7.64 -11.39
N ILE A 134 7.82 -6.48 -10.72
CA ILE A 134 8.76 -5.99 -9.70
C ILE A 134 8.84 -6.97 -8.53
N TYR A 135 7.70 -7.43 -8.02
CA TYR A 135 7.65 -8.42 -6.95
C TYR A 135 8.38 -9.72 -7.35
N SER A 136 8.18 -10.21 -8.57
CA SER A 136 8.84 -11.41 -9.08
C SER A 136 10.36 -11.23 -9.19
N LEU A 137 10.83 -10.04 -9.57
CA LEU A 137 12.26 -9.73 -9.60
C LEU A 137 12.85 -9.71 -8.18
N ASN A 138 12.16 -9.08 -7.22
CA ASN A 138 12.60 -9.09 -5.82
C ASN A 138 12.71 -10.51 -5.27
N ILE A 139 11.71 -11.36 -5.53
CA ILE A 139 11.74 -12.78 -5.12
C ILE A 139 12.91 -13.53 -5.76
N LYS A 140 13.22 -13.28 -7.04
CA LYS A 140 14.39 -13.90 -7.70
C LYS A 140 15.70 -13.51 -7.04
N VAL A 141 15.86 -12.23 -6.70
CA VAL A 141 17.05 -11.73 -6.00
C VAL A 141 17.18 -12.38 -4.62
N LEU A 142 16.09 -12.40 -3.85
CA LEU A 142 16.04 -13.03 -2.53
C LEU A 142 16.37 -14.52 -2.59
N ASN A 143 15.80 -15.26 -3.52
CA ASN A 143 16.13 -16.68 -3.73
C ASN A 143 17.60 -16.88 -4.14
N GLY A 144 18.16 -15.98 -4.94
CA GLY A 144 19.58 -16.04 -5.30
C GLY A 144 20.52 -15.90 -4.09
N ILE A 145 20.12 -15.07 -3.11
CA ILE A 145 20.89 -14.91 -1.87
C ILE A 145 20.76 -16.15 -0.99
N LEU A 146 19.56 -16.68 -0.82
CA LEU A 146 19.36 -17.93 -0.06
C LEU A 146 20.16 -19.11 -0.64
N ASN A 147 20.13 -19.29 -1.96
CA ASN A 147 20.84 -20.38 -2.61
C ASN A 147 22.35 -20.27 -2.46
N LYS A 148 22.92 -19.06 -2.47
CA LYS A 148 24.36 -18.86 -2.21
C LYS A 148 24.73 -19.29 -0.80
N THR A 149 23.94 -18.91 0.19
CA THR A 149 24.19 -19.27 1.59
C THR A 149 24.12 -20.79 1.83
N VAL A 150 23.24 -21.48 1.10
CA VAL A 150 23.11 -22.96 1.20
C VAL A 150 24.20 -23.69 0.43
N CYS A 151 24.73 -23.11 -0.66
CA CYS A 151 25.79 -23.72 -1.46
C CYS A 151 27.19 -23.57 -0.87
N ASP A 152 27.41 -22.63 0.08
CA ASP A 152 28.69 -22.44 0.75
C ASP A 152 28.94 -23.48 1.88
N GLU A 153 27.91 -24.25 2.28
CA GLU A 153 28.04 -25.37 3.20
C GLU A 153 28.11 -26.68 2.38
N ASP A 154 29.33 -27.19 2.20
CA ASP A 154 29.66 -28.53 1.68
C ASP A 154 29.15 -28.82 0.25
N ASP A 155 29.75 -28.17 -0.77
CA ASP A 155 29.65 -28.67 -2.15
C ASP A 155 30.46 -29.96 -2.27
N PRO A 156 29.83 -31.14 -2.54
CA PRO A 156 30.53 -32.41 -2.76
C PRO A 156 31.59 -32.33 -3.85
N PHE A 157 31.49 -31.35 -4.75
CA PHE A 157 32.47 -31.10 -5.80
C PHE A 157 33.75 -30.45 -5.26
N ASP A 158 33.64 -29.54 -4.30
CA ASP A 158 34.81 -28.95 -3.64
C ASP A 158 35.56 -29.95 -2.77
N GLU A 159 34.87 -30.87 -2.09
CA GLU A 159 35.48 -31.97 -1.37
C GLU A 159 36.20 -32.93 -2.34
N TRP A 160 35.59 -33.22 -3.45
CA TRP A 160 36.21 -34.05 -4.50
C TRP A 160 37.45 -33.36 -5.08
N LEU A 161 37.45 -32.06 -5.36
CA LEU A 161 38.59 -31.29 -5.81
C LEU A 161 39.72 -31.27 -4.78
N LYS A 162 39.43 -31.12 -3.50
CA LYS A 162 40.38 -31.17 -2.39
C LYS A 162 41.03 -32.56 -2.30
N SER A 163 40.25 -33.64 -2.44
CA SER A 163 40.77 -35.02 -2.40
C SER A 163 41.67 -35.32 -3.58
N LYS A 164 41.44 -34.77 -4.76
CA LYS A 164 42.29 -34.92 -5.95
C LYS A 164 43.61 -34.17 -5.88
N LYS A 165 43.66 -32.99 -5.26
CA LYS A 165 44.88 -32.24 -5.04
C LYS A 165 45.87 -32.99 -4.14
N ILE A 166 45.41 -33.68 -3.11
CA ILE A 166 46.23 -34.45 -2.17
C ILE A 166 46.86 -35.72 -2.82
N SER A 167 46.24 -36.22 -3.91
CA SER A 167 46.77 -37.40 -4.60
C SER A 167 47.78 -37.09 -5.71
N MET A 168 48.16 -35.84 -5.92
CA MET A 168 49.11 -35.38 -6.93
C MET A 168 50.44 -34.86 -6.34
N GLU A 169 50.59 -34.84 -5.01
CA GLU A 169 51.84 -34.65 -4.29
C GLU A 169 52.44 -36.01 -3.84
#